data_082358bf872e80f1d8ed4863cf803dab
#
_entry.id   082358bf872e80f1d8ed4863cf803dab
#
_cell.length_a   1.000
_cell.length_b   1.000
_cell.length_c   1.000
_cell.angle_alpha   90.00
_cell.angle_beta   90.00
_cell.angle_gamma   90.00
#
_symmetry.space_group_name_H-M   'P 1'
#
loop_
_entity.id
_entity.type
_entity.pdbx_description
1 polymer ?
#
loop_
_entity_poly.entity_id
_entity_poly.type
_entity_poly.pdbx_seq_one_letter_code
_entity_poly.pdbx_strand_id
1 'polypeptide(L)'
;QQGFVEYRFPNLTNPLLELHEISFCMELCSEAPGFLEDWPSDITVSINGHEVATYCSPGDYGARRGRLTPPAWPNGRTQYGLLKTFSVRENGSYLDGSLIDPRLTIKDLKLQDHPYISLLIQIKKDARHIGGINLFGEKYGDFPQGIVMNLIY
;
A
#
# COMPACT_ATOMS: atom_id res chain seq x y z
N GLN A 1 -10.48 -5.05 -12.22
CA GLN A 1 -10.05 -6.43 -11.96
C GLN A 1 -9.89 -6.65 -10.47
N GLN A 2 -10.34 -7.80 -9.98
CA GLN A 2 -10.16 -8.26 -8.63
C GLN A 2 -8.83 -9.01 -8.52
N GLY A 3 -8.23 -9.00 -7.32
CA GLY A 3 -7.02 -9.77 -7.08
C GLY A 3 -6.34 -9.31 -5.81
N PHE A 4 -5.24 -9.99 -5.50
CA PHE A 4 -4.42 -9.64 -4.36
C PHE A 4 -2.97 -10.00 -4.61
N VAL A 5 -2.10 -9.36 -3.82
CA VAL A 5 -0.70 -9.74 -3.66
C VAL A 5 -0.36 -9.71 -2.17
N GLU A 6 0.34 -10.73 -1.72
CA GLU A 6 0.85 -10.82 -0.35
C GLU A 6 2.37 -10.76 -0.36
N TYR A 7 2.91 -9.90 0.48
CA TYR A 7 4.34 -9.83 0.78
C TYR A 7 4.59 -10.26 2.22
N ARG A 8 5.63 -11.03 2.43
CA ARG A 8 6.06 -11.47 3.76
C ARG A 8 7.39 -10.83 4.08
N PHE A 9 7.38 -9.94 5.05
CA PHE A 9 8.58 -9.26 5.52
C PHE A 9 9.17 -10.04 6.70
N PRO A 10 10.49 -10.24 6.77
CA PRO A 10 11.12 -10.79 7.97
C PRO A 10 10.70 -9.97 9.19
N ASN A 11 10.36 -10.64 10.27
CA ASN A 11 9.99 -9.94 11.51
C ASN A 11 11.28 -9.51 12.22
N LEU A 12 11.65 -8.24 12.02
CA LEU A 12 12.83 -7.61 12.63
C LEU A 12 12.45 -6.78 13.86
N THR A 13 11.26 -6.97 14.42
CA THR A 13 10.86 -6.29 15.65
C THR A 13 11.77 -6.68 16.80
N ASN A 14 12.15 -5.70 17.62
CA ASN A 14 12.94 -5.93 18.83
C ASN A 14 12.01 -6.24 20.00
N PRO A 15 12.00 -7.49 20.53
CA PRO A 15 11.09 -7.86 21.62
C PRO A 15 11.39 -7.17 22.96
N LEU A 16 12.56 -6.53 23.08
CA LEU A 16 12.96 -5.79 24.28
C LEU A 16 12.48 -4.34 24.28
N LEU A 17 11.98 -3.86 23.17
CA LEU A 17 11.49 -2.48 23.02
C LEU A 17 9.98 -2.48 22.75
N GLU A 18 9.31 -1.45 23.26
CA GLU A 18 7.91 -1.22 22.94
C GLU A 18 7.78 -0.61 21.55
N LEU A 19 6.99 -1.26 20.70
CA LEU A 19 6.72 -0.77 19.35
C LEU A 19 5.48 0.15 19.40
N HIS A 20 5.64 1.38 18.95
CA HIS A 20 4.57 2.39 18.93
C HIS A 20 3.85 2.47 17.58
N GLU A 21 4.55 2.15 16.49
CA GLU A 21 3.98 2.22 15.14
C GLU A 21 4.65 1.23 14.20
N ILE A 22 3.84 0.59 13.37
CA ILE A 22 4.29 -0.07 12.15
C ILE A 22 3.65 0.62 10.96
N SER A 23 4.41 0.89 9.92
CA SER A 23 3.88 1.46 8.69
C SER A 23 4.45 0.81 7.45
N PHE A 24 3.65 0.82 6.38
CA PHE A 24 4.05 0.45 5.05
C PHE A 24 3.78 1.61 4.10
N CYS A 25 4.83 2.07 3.43
CA CYS A 25 4.78 3.16 2.46
C CYS A 25 5.07 2.63 1.07
N MET A 26 4.22 2.97 0.10
CA MET A 26 4.32 2.47 -1.27
C MET A 26 3.71 3.44 -2.27
N GLU A 27 4.25 3.45 -3.47
CA GLU A 27 3.63 4.15 -4.60
C GLU A 27 2.68 3.20 -5.31
N LEU A 28 1.42 3.61 -5.51
CA LEU A 28 0.41 2.77 -6.13
C LEU A 28 -0.67 3.61 -6.82
N CYS A 29 -1.37 2.98 -7.76
CA CYS A 29 -2.55 3.55 -8.40
C CYS A 29 -3.45 2.43 -8.94
N SER A 30 -4.58 2.80 -9.54
CA SER A 30 -5.46 1.89 -10.27
C SER A 30 -4.76 1.32 -11.51
N GLU A 31 -5.37 0.31 -12.13
CA GLU A 31 -4.90 -0.29 -13.39
C GLU A 31 -6.02 -0.26 -14.42
N ALA A 32 -5.86 0.56 -15.44
CA ALA A 32 -6.78 0.68 -16.58
C ALA A 32 -6.10 0.19 -17.87
N PRO A 33 -6.84 -0.10 -18.93
CA PRO A 33 -6.25 -0.34 -20.26
C PRO A 33 -5.51 0.90 -20.74
N GLY A 34 -4.19 0.78 -20.97
CA GLY A 34 -3.30 1.91 -21.24
C GLY A 34 -3.10 2.76 -19.99
N PHE A 35 -3.90 3.77 -19.84
CA PHE A 35 -4.11 4.52 -18.60
C PHE A 35 -5.43 5.30 -18.70
N LEU A 36 -6.07 5.54 -17.55
CA LEU A 36 -7.24 6.43 -17.44
C LEU A 36 -7.17 7.11 -16.07
N GLU A 37 -7.10 8.44 -16.07
CA GLU A 37 -6.97 9.20 -14.82
C GLU A 37 -8.28 9.28 -14.02
N ASP A 38 -9.41 8.96 -14.65
CA ASP A 38 -10.67 8.68 -13.97
C ASP A 38 -10.99 7.18 -14.06
N TRP A 39 -10.41 6.42 -13.14
CA TRP A 39 -10.54 4.96 -13.06
C TRP A 39 -10.43 4.51 -11.61
N PRO A 40 -11.50 4.71 -10.80
CA PRO A 40 -11.41 4.46 -9.36
C PRO A 40 -11.20 2.99 -9.03
N SER A 41 -10.41 2.76 -7.99
CA SER A 41 -10.16 1.42 -7.44
C SER A 41 -10.01 1.47 -5.93
N ASP A 42 -10.78 0.64 -5.23
CA ASP A 42 -10.73 0.51 -3.78
C ASP A 42 -9.67 -0.51 -3.40
N ILE A 43 -8.51 0.00 -3.02
CA ILE A 43 -7.33 -0.82 -2.67
C ILE A 43 -7.28 -0.96 -1.15
N THR A 44 -7.49 -2.18 -0.66
CA THR A 44 -7.46 -2.49 0.78
C THR A 44 -6.11 -3.08 1.15
N VAL A 45 -5.53 -2.53 2.21
CA VAL A 45 -4.26 -3.00 2.78
C VAL A 45 -4.51 -3.61 4.15
N SER A 46 -3.99 -4.82 4.36
CA SER A 46 -4.06 -5.55 5.62
C SER A 46 -2.69 -5.94 6.11
N ILE A 47 -2.50 -5.94 7.43
CA ILE A 47 -1.29 -6.41 8.12
C ILE A 47 -1.70 -7.57 9.01
N ASN A 48 -1.02 -8.72 8.88
CA ASN A 48 -1.30 -9.93 9.67
C ASN A 48 -2.79 -10.29 9.70
N GLY A 49 -3.49 -10.13 8.57
CA GLY A 49 -4.90 -10.45 8.44
C GLY A 49 -5.88 -9.38 8.97
N HIS A 50 -5.38 -8.24 9.43
CA HIS A 50 -6.21 -7.12 9.91
C HIS A 50 -6.24 -5.99 8.88
N GLU A 51 -7.43 -5.57 8.48
CA GLU A 51 -7.59 -4.44 7.55
C GLU A 51 -7.15 -3.14 8.21
N VAL A 52 -6.15 -2.48 7.61
CA VAL A 52 -5.62 -1.20 8.07
C VAL A 52 -6.45 -0.06 7.51
N ALA A 53 -6.62 -0.02 6.19
CA ALA A 53 -7.37 1.00 5.49
C ALA A 53 -7.68 0.57 4.05
N THR A 54 -8.68 1.20 3.47
CA THR A 54 -8.97 1.14 2.04
C THR A 54 -8.69 2.50 1.42
N TYR A 55 -7.76 2.53 0.46
CA TYR A 55 -7.47 3.70 -0.33
C TYR A 55 -8.25 3.64 -1.64
N CYS A 56 -9.16 4.60 -1.86
CA CYS A 56 -9.80 4.76 -3.16
C CYS A 56 -8.86 5.52 -4.10
N SER A 57 -8.12 4.79 -4.93
CA SER A 57 -7.29 5.39 -5.96
C SER A 57 -8.19 6.03 -7.01
N PRO A 58 -8.01 7.32 -7.35
CA PRO A 58 -8.85 7.98 -8.35
C PRO A 58 -8.64 7.49 -9.77
N GLY A 59 -7.44 7.02 -10.11
CA GLY A 59 -7.13 6.67 -11.47
C GLY A 59 -5.78 5.99 -11.68
N ASP A 60 -5.53 5.71 -12.94
CA ASP A 60 -4.28 5.20 -13.50
C ASP A 60 -3.60 6.33 -14.26
N TYR A 61 -2.45 6.79 -13.81
CA TYR A 61 -1.81 8.02 -14.25
C TYR A 61 -0.79 7.80 -15.36
N GLY A 62 -1.01 8.42 -16.50
CA GLY A 62 -0.14 8.27 -17.64
C GLY A 62 -0.04 9.50 -18.57
N ALA A 63 -0.69 10.62 -18.20
CA ALA A 63 -0.70 11.85 -19.01
C ALA A 63 0.69 12.52 -19.09
N ARG A 64 1.56 12.27 -18.12
CA ARG A 64 2.96 12.69 -18.15
C ARG A 64 3.88 11.50 -17.87
N ARG A 65 5.17 11.67 -18.19
CA ARG A 65 6.19 10.67 -17.84
C ARG A 65 6.36 10.60 -16.31
N GLY A 66 6.45 9.40 -15.78
CA GLY A 66 6.94 9.19 -14.42
C GLY A 66 8.40 9.64 -14.32
N ARG A 67 8.77 10.22 -13.18
CA ARG A 67 10.13 10.78 -12.98
C ARG A 67 11.24 9.76 -13.16
N LEU A 68 10.98 8.51 -12.80
CA LEU A 68 11.94 7.40 -12.85
C LEU A 68 11.66 6.44 -13.99
N THR A 69 10.50 6.56 -14.64
CA THR A 69 10.06 5.63 -15.67
C THR A 69 11.07 5.59 -16.82
N PRO A 70 11.63 4.40 -17.15
CA PRO A 70 12.66 4.30 -18.18
C PRO A 70 12.18 4.78 -19.55
N PRO A 71 13.08 5.35 -20.39
CA PRO A 71 12.71 5.81 -21.73
C PRO A 71 12.11 4.73 -22.63
N ALA A 72 12.48 3.47 -22.42
CA ALA A 72 11.94 2.33 -23.17
C ALA A 72 10.47 2.02 -22.84
N TRP A 73 9.96 2.49 -21.72
CA TRP A 73 8.55 2.32 -21.37
C TRP A 73 7.70 3.26 -22.22
N PRO A 74 6.69 2.76 -22.96
CA PRO A 74 5.97 3.59 -23.92
C PRO A 74 5.15 4.69 -23.26
N ASN A 75 5.01 5.81 -23.94
CA ASN A 75 3.95 6.78 -23.65
C ASN A 75 2.57 6.14 -23.84
N GLY A 76 1.53 6.67 -23.21
CA GLY A 76 0.19 6.09 -23.29
C GLY A 76 -0.01 4.86 -22.41
N ARG A 77 0.90 4.63 -21.49
CA ARG A 77 0.85 3.59 -20.46
C ARG A 77 0.98 4.21 -19.08
N THR A 78 0.65 3.45 -18.05
CA THR A 78 0.86 3.86 -16.66
C THR A 78 2.25 4.39 -16.43
N GLN A 79 2.39 5.56 -15.85
CA GLN A 79 3.66 6.27 -15.67
C GLN A 79 4.03 6.47 -14.21
N TYR A 80 3.07 6.71 -13.34
CA TYR A 80 3.30 6.98 -11.92
C TYR A 80 2.05 6.70 -11.10
N GLY A 81 2.23 6.65 -9.80
CA GLY A 81 1.16 6.54 -8.82
C GLY A 81 1.26 7.64 -7.76
N LEU A 82 0.60 7.42 -6.65
CA LEU A 82 0.69 8.27 -5.48
C LEU A 82 1.33 7.50 -4.34
N LEU A 83 2.17 8.18 -3.57
CA LEU A 83 2.79 7.60 -2.39
C LEU A 83 1.79 7.58 -1.25
N LYS A 84 1.55 6.39 -0.69
CA LYS A 84 0.58 6.19 0.38
C LYS A 84 1.22 5.46 1.55
N THR A 85 0.87 5.87 2.76
CA THR A 85 1.37 5.27 4.00
C THR A 85 0.22 4.70 4.79
N PHE A 86 0.28 3.39 5.05
CA PHE A 86 -0.67 2.64 5.86
C PHE A 86 -0.01 2.32 7.19
N SER A 87 -0.60 2.75 8.29
CA SER A 87 0.02 2.64 9.62
C SER A 87 -0.93 2.03 10.63
N VAL A 88 -0.36 1.33 11.59
CA VAL A 88 -1.07 0.92 12.82
C VAL A 88 -0.29 1.45 14.00
N ARG A 89 -0.97 2.17 14.87
CA ARG A 89 -0.45 2.77 16.10
C ARG A 89 -1.15 2.17 17.32
N GLU A 90 -0.80 2.65 18.49
CA GLU A 90 -1.41 2.20 19.74
C GLU A 90 -2.92 2.53 19.82
N ASN A 91 -3.36 3.56 19.12
CA ASN A 91 -4.72 4.09 19.19
C ASN A 91 -5.53 3.93 17.90
N GLY A 92 -5.04 3.16 16.93
CA GLY A 92 -5.81 2.93 15.72
C GLY A 92 -5.00 2.68 14.48
N SER A 93 -5.69 2.47 13.37
CA SER A 93 -5.12 2.41 12.02
C SER A 93 -5.26 3.74 11.28
N TYR A 94 -4.30 4.02 10.40
CA TYR A 94 -4.15 5.31 9.73
C TYR A 94 -3.85 5.13 8.25
N LEU A 95 -4.35 6.08 7.46
CA LEU A 95 -3.96 6.27 6.07
C LEU A 95 -3.43 7.70 5.91
N ASP A 96 -2.17 7.82 5.49
CA ASP A 96 -1.47 9.11 5.36
C ASP A 96 -1.59 10.01 6.61
N GLY A 97 -1.54 9.40 7.80
CA GLY A 97 -1.64 10.10 9.07
C GLY A 97 -3.07 10.42 9.53
N SER A 98 -4.09 10.09 8.76
CA SER A 98 -5.49 10.27 9.14
C SER A 98 -6.04 9.00 9.77
N LEU A 99 -6.68 9.11 10.94
CA LEU A 99 -7.29 8.00 11.66
C LEU A 99 -8.41 7.38 10.83
N ILE A 100 -8.32 6.06 10.61
CA ILE A 100 -9.33 5.27 9.88
C ILE A 100 -10.16 4.42 10.83
N ASP A 101 -9.52 3.61 11.66
CA ASP A 101 -10.20 2.72 12.61
C ASP A 101 -9.52 2.75 13.97
N PRO A 102 -10.17 3.34 14.98
CA PRO A 102 -9.62 3.40 16.34
C PRO A 102 -9.62 2.05 17.07
N ARG A 103 -10.28 1.04 16.51
CA ARG A 103 -10.38 -0.29 17.11
C ARG A 103 -9.17 -1.18 16.79
N LEU A 104 -8.51 -0.96 15.65
CA LEU A 104 -7.32 -1.72 15.27
C LEU A 104 -6.08 -1.07 15.89
N THR A 105 -5.42 -1.78 16.78
CA THR A 105 -4.22 -1.32 17.48
C THR A 105 -3.03 -2.24 17.21
N ILE A 106 -1.83 -1.78 17.56
CA ILE A 106 -0.60 -2.57 17.42
C ILE A 106 -0.70 -3.93 18.12
N LYS A 107 -1.34 -3.98 19.28
CA LYS A 107 -1.50 -5.23 20.03
C LYS A 107 -2.30 -6.28 19.26
N ASP A 108 -3.28 -5.86 18.49
CA ASP A 108 -4.12 -6.77 17.73
C ASP A 108 -3.34 -7.49 16.62
N LEU A 109 -2.27 -6.89 16.14
CA LEU A 109 -1.42 -7.47 15.08
C LEU A 109 -0.60 -8.66 15.56
N LYS A 110 -0.39 -8.81 16.88
CA LYS A 110 0.36 -9.90 17.51
C LYS A 110 1.70 -10.15 16.82
N LEU A 111 2.45 -9.07 16.59
CA LEU A 111 3.69 -9.11 15.80
C LEU A 111 4.71 -10.10 16.37
N GLN A 112 4.75 -10.28 17.69
CA GLN A 112 5.71 -11.18 18.32
C GLN A 112 5.38 -12.66 18.15
N ASP A 113 4.18 -12.99 17.69
CA ASP A 113 3.73 -14.38 17.54
C ASP A 113 4.06 -14.96 16.15
N HIS A 114 4.66 -14.18 15.27
CA HIS A 114 4.89 -14.56 13.89
C HIS A 114 6.35 -14.37 13.47
N PRO A 115 6.92 -15.30 12.68
CA PRO A 115 8.28 -15.16 12.17
C PRO A 115 8.39 -14.14 11.04
N TYR A 116 7.27 -13.74 10.45
CA TYR A 116 7.18 -12.74 9.39
C TYR A 116 5.98 -11.84 9.62
N ILE A 117 6.00 -10.68 8.96
CA ILE A 117 4.89 -9.75 8.94
C ILE A 117 4.25 -9.83 7.55
N SER A 118 2.98 -10.18 7.51
CA SER A 118 2.22 -10.30 6.26
C SER A 118 1.62 -8.94 5.88
N LEU A 119 1.91 -8.50 4.67
CA LEU A 119 1.27 -7.35 4.04
C LEU A 119 0.42 -7.85 2.87
N LEU A 120 -0.89 -7.67 2.95
CA LEU A 120 -1.83 -8.02 1.90
C LEU A 120 -2.38 -6.76 1.25
N ILE A 121 -2.26 -6.67 -0.06
CA ILE A 121 -2.79 -5.58 -0.88
C ILE A 121 -3.81 -6.18 -1.84
N GLN A 122 -5.06 -5.76 -1.78
CA GLN A 122 -6.12 -6.43 -2.51
C GLN A 122 -7.24 -5.49 -2.97
N ILE A 123 -7.94 -5.95 -3.99
CA ILE A 123 -9.28 -5.48 -4.32
C ILE A 123 -10.25 -6.54 -3.79
N LYS A 124 -11.02 -6.18 -2.77
CA LYS A 124 -11.97 -7.10 -2.14
C LYS A 124 -13.11 -7.44 -3.08
N LYS A 125 -13.73 -8.61 -2.88
CA LYS A 125 -14.86 -9.06 -3.71
C LYS A 125 -16.07 -8.14 -3.64
N ASP A 126 -16.26 -7.49 -2.50
CA ASP A 126 -17.34 -6.55 -2.22
C ASP A 126 -16.93 -5.08 -2.42
N ALA A 127 -15.77 -4.82 -3.01
CA ALA A 127 -15.31 -3.48 -3.30
C ALA A 127 -16.31 -2.75 -4.22
N ARG A 128 -16.57 -1.49 -3.90
CA ARG A 128 -17.44 -0.64 -4.70
C ARG A 128 -16.80 -0.27 -6.05
N HIS A 129 -15.50 -0.03 -6.04
CA HIS A 129 -14.73 0.31 -7.24
C HIS A 129 -13.67 -0.75 -7.49
N ILE A 130 -13.81 -1.45 -8.61
CA ILE A 130 -12.92 -2.55 -9.00
C ILE A 130 -12.11 -2.09 -10.22
N GLY A 131 -10.99 -1.41 -9.95
CA GLY A 131 -10.16 -0.80 -10.98
C GLY A 131 -8.73 -1.34 -11.04
N GLY A 132 -8.45 -2.48 -10.40
CA GLY A 132 -7.10 -3.07 -10.40
C GLY A 132 -6.10 -2.31 -9.53
N ILE A 133 -4.84 -2.79 -9.56
CA ILE A 133 -3.74 -2.24 -8.76
C ILE A 133 -2.48 -2.20 -9.60
N ASN A 134 -1.83 -1.04 -9.64
CA ASN A 134 -0.44 -0.89 -10.05
C ASN A 134 0.41 -0.59 -8.82
N LEU A 135 1.46 -1.38 -8.60
CA LEU A 135 2.49 -1.14 -7.59
C LEU A 135 3.79 -0.78 -8.29
N PHE A 136 4.47 0.23 -7.77
CA PHE A 136 5.71 0.74 -8.34
C PHE A 136 6.91 0.31 -7.50
N GLY A 137 7.99 -0.04 -8.17
CA GLY A 137 9.27 -0.32 -7.55
C GLY A 137 10.25 0.86 -7.69
N GLU A 138 11.50 0.63 -7.34
CA GLU A 138 12.54 1.67 -7.26
C GLU A 138 12.83 2.40 -8.58
N LYS A 139 12.55 1.75 -9.71
CA LYS A 139 12.99 2.21 -11.03
C LYS A 139 11.86 2.72 -11.92
N TYR A 140 10.65 2.80 -11.40
CA TYR A 140 9.45 3.24 -12.10
C TYR A 140 8.67 4.22 -11.26
N GLY A 141 7.85 5.03 -11.91
CA GLY A 141 6.99 5.98 -11.23
C GLY A 141 7.71 7.26 -10.82
N ASP A 142 7.31 7.81 -9.70
CA ASP A 142 7.78 9.10 -9.19
C ASP A 142 8.73 8.98 -8.00
N PHE A 143 8.75 7.85 -7.30
CA PHE A 143 9.47 7.69 -6.04
C PHE A 143 10.47 6.53 -6.12
N PRO A 144 11.74 6.77 -5.76
CA PRO A 144 12.81 5.76 -5.87
C PRO A 144 12.74 4.77 -4.71
N GLN A 145 11.61 4.09 -4.56
CA GLN A 145 11.43 3.09 -3.50
C GLN A 145 10.48 1.99 -3.94
N GLY A 146 10.66 0.81 -3.39
CA GLY A 146 9.64 -0.22 -3.35
C GLY A 146 8.71 -0.02 -2.16
N ILE A 147 8.17 -1.11 -1.63
CA ILE A 147 7.38 -1.08 -0.39
C ILE A 147 8.35 -0.97 0.79
N VAL A 148 8.20 0.07 1.58
CA VAL A 148 9.06 0.33 2.75
C VAL A 148 8.27 0.08 4.02
N MET A 149 8.76 -0.86 4.84
CA MET A 149 8.26 -1.10 6.19
C MET A 149 9.06 -0.26 7.18
N ASN A 150 8.38 0.50 8.04
CA ASN A 150 8.99 1.25 9.13
C ASN A 150 8.45 0.77 10.47
N LEU A 151 9.34 0.63 11.43
CA LEU A 151 9.04 0.29 12.81
C LEU A 151 9.49 1.45 13.71
N ILE A 152 8.56 1.99 14.50
CA ILE A 152 8.83 3.11 15.41
C ILE A 152 8.65 2.63 16.85
N TYR A 153 9.74 2.70 17.60
CA TYR A 153 9.81 2.31 19.01
C TYR A 153 9.67 3.50 19.94
#